data_c1b75da764af169101398799e926c315
#
_entry.id   c1b75da764af169101398799e926c315
#
_cell.length_a   1.000
_cell.length_b   1.000
_cell.length_c   1.000
_cell.angle_alpha   90.00
_cell.angle_beta   90.00
_cell.angle_gamma   90.00
#
_symmetry.space_group_name_H-M   'P 1'
#
loop_
_entity.id
_entity.type
_entity.pdbx_description
1 polymer ?
#
loop_
_entity_poly.entity_id
_entity_poly.type
_entity_poly.pdbx_seq_one_letter_code
_entity_poly.pdbx_strand_id
1 'polypeptide(L)'
;AREGNEFDPCGGFFKAIMQDPVISQAKLIAEPWDIGPFGYRLGQFPSQWKETNDRFRDTARSFWRGDTGRMADFATRLLGSRDVFPKSYRSIHASVNFICYHDGFTLEDLVSYNQRHNQANAEENRDGHGHNLSANYGIEGPTADLRINHMRQQQKRNLIATLLLSQGTPHL
;
A
#
# COMPACT_ATOMS: atom_id res chain seq x y z
N ALA A 1 14.73 -1.04 15.48
CA ALA A 1 14.11 0.25 15.18
C ALA A 1 13.39 0.88 16.39
N ARG A 2 13.29 0.17 17.51
CA ARG A 2 12.78 0.72 18.77
C ARG A 2 13.91 0.75 19.80
N GLU A 3 14.01 1.84 20.56
CA GLU A 3 14.75 1.90 21.84
C GLU A 3 13.71 1.98 22.96
N GLY A 4 13.66 0.95 23.80
CA GLY A 4 12.52 0.76 24.71
C GLY A 4 11.22 0.49 23.95
N ASN A 5 10.17 1.27 24.24
CA ASN A 5 8.86 1.18 23.57
C ASN A 5 8.67 2.22 22.43
N GLU A 6 9.64 3.09 22.17
CA GLU A 6 9.51 4.16 21.21
C GLU A 6 10.31 3.88 19.93
N PHE A 7 9.74 4.29 18.80
CA PHE A 7 10.44 4.27 17.52
C PHE A 7 11.48 5.40 17.49
N ASP A 8 12.75 5.03 17.30
CA ASP A 8 13.84 6.00 17.15
C ASP A 8 14.52 5.85 15.78
N PRO A 9 14.30 6.79 14.84
CA PRO A 9 14.96 6.77 13.54
C PRO A 9 16.48 7.01 13.62
N CYS A 10 16.99 7.49 14.75
CA CYS A 10 18.42 7.67 15.03
C CYS A 10 19.01 6.58 15.93
N GLY A 11 18.24 5.55 16.28
CA GLY A 11 18.64 4.48 17.18
C GLY A 11 19.77 3.60 16.65
N GLY A 12 20.34 2.78 17.55
CA GLY A 12 21.50 1.94 17.26
C GLY A 12 21.33 1.01 16.07
N PHE A 13 20.12 0.47 15.87
CA PHE A 13 19.80 -0.38 14.71
C PHE A 13 20.04 0.34 13.37
N PHE A 14 19.52 1.55 13.21
CA PHE A 14 19.68 2.32 11.96
C PHE A 14 21.13 2.76 11.76
N LYS A 15 21.81 3.16 12.85
CA LYS A 15 23.23 3.53 12.79
C LYS A 15 24.11 2.35 12.37
N ALA A 16 23.88 1.18 12.92
CA ALA A 16 24.63 -0.03 12.55
C ALA A 16 24.46 -0.38 11.06
N ILE A 17 23.23 -0.36 10.55
CA ILE A 17 22.95 -0.59 9.11
C ILE A 17 23.65 0.46 8.23
N MET A 18 23.59 1.72 8.61
CA MET A 18 24.21 2.80 7.82
C MET A 18 25.73 2.76 7.82
N GLN A 19 26.36 2.20 8.85
CA GLN A 19 27.80 2.06 8.97
C GLN A 19 28.35 0.78 8.35
N ASP A 20 27.49 -0.20 8.09
CA ASP A 20 27.90 -1.46 7.44
C ASP A 20 28.20 -1.21 5.94
N PRO A 21 29.42 -1.56 5.46
CA PRO A 21 29.83 -1.23 4.09
C PRO A 21 29.08 -2.00 3.01
N VAL A 22 28.42 -3.10 3.36
CA VAL A 22 27.64 -3.92 2.42
C VAL A 22 26.15 -3.54 2.49
N ILE A 23 25.57 -3.52 3.69
CA ILE A 23 24.14 -3.26 3.88
C ILE A 23 23.77 -1.82 3.50
N SER A 24 24.65 -0.85 3.78
CA SER A 24 24.41 0.56 3.41
C SER A 24 24.26 0.80 1.90
N GLN A 25 24.77 -0.11 1.06
CA GLN A 25 24.62 -0.07 -0.40
C GLN A 25 23.35 -0.76 -0.91
N ALA A 26 22.64 -1.48 -0.05
CA ALA A 26 21.41 -2.17 -0.41
C ALA A 26 20.21 -1.21 -0.53
N LYS A 27 19.19 -1.63 -1.27
CA LYS A 27 17.89 -0.94 -1.28
C LYS A 27 17.14 -1.31 -0.01
N LEU A 28 17.10 -0.41 0.93
CA LEU A 28 16.42 -0.59 2.21
C LEU A 28 14.95 -0.16 2.07
N ILE A 29 14.03 -1.10 2.28
CA ILE A 29 12.59 -0.85 2.23
C ILE A 29 11.98 -1.27 3.56
N ALA A 30 11.25 -0.37 4.17
CA ALA A 30 10.51 -0.64 5.40
C ALA A 30 9.04 -0.87 5.13
N GLU A 31 8.46 -1.78 5.88
CA GLU A 31 7.03 -1.86 6.14
C GLU A 31 6.76 -1.05 7.41
N PRO A 32 6.20 0.18 7.29
CA PRO A 32 6.25 1.17 8.35
C PRO A 32 5.12 1.04 9.37
N TRP A 33 4.71 -0.18 9.68
CA TRP A 33 3.69 -0.48 10.70
C TRP A 33 4.00 -1.78 11.46
N ASP A 34 3.47 -1.87 12.66
CA ASP A 34 3.41 -3.08 13.46
C ASP A 34 2.13 -3.07 14.34
N ILE A 35 1.86 -4.19 15.02
CA ILE A 35 0.69 -4.36 15.90
C ILE A 35 0.83 -3.68 17.26
N GLY A 36 1.99 -3.13 17.57
CA GLY A 36 2.24 -2.50 18.86
C GLY A 36 1.62 -1.11 19.01
N PRO A 37 1.54 -0.59 20.23
CA PRO A 37 1.11 0.78 20.47
C PRO A 37 1.97 1.77 19.65
N PHE A 38 1.33 2.73 18.99
CA PHE A 38 2.02 3.67 18.10
C PHE A 38 2.85 3.00 16.99
N GLY A 39 2.41 1.82 16.51
CA GLY A 39 3.13 1.03 15.51
C GLY A 39 3.17 1.63 14.11
N TYR A 40 2.25 2.54 13.76
CA TYR A 40 2.19 3.16 12.43
C TYR A 40 3.19 4.32 12.30
N ARG A 41 4.18 4.17 11.40
CA ARG A 41 5.35 5.06 11.28
C ARG A 41 5.64 5.52 9.85
N LEU A 42 4.64 5.50 8.97
CA LEU A 42 4.81 5.92 7.59
C LEU A 42 5.37 7.36 7.52
N GLY A 43 6.44 7.55 6.77
CA GLY A 43 7.14 8.83 6.60
C GLY A 43 8.18 9.14 7.68
N GLN A 44 8.41 8.25 8.66
CA GLN A 44 9.28 8.50 9.81
C GLN A 44 10.63 7.78 9.75
N PHE A 45 10.86 6.91 8.78
CA PHE A 45 12.13 6.20 8.64
C PHE A 45 13.26 7.12 8.14
N PRO A 46 14.54 6.78 8.41
CA PRO A 46 15.67 7.56 7.91
C PRO A 46 15.64 7.76 6.39
N SER A 47 16.25 8.83 5.90
CA SER A 47 16.14 9.26 4.49
C SER A 47 16.65 8.25 3.46
N GLN A 48 17.52 7.33 3.85
CA GLN A 48 18.04 6.25 3.01
C GLN A 48 17.02 5.11 2.80
N TRP A 49 16.01 5.03 3.65
CA TRP A 49 14.98 4.01 3.57
C TRP A 49 13.85 4.44 2.65
N LYS A 50 13.34 3.48 1.90
CA LYS A 50 12.03 3.58 1.26
C LYS A 50 10.98 2.98 2.19
N GLU A 51 9.74 3.35 2.00
CA GLU A 51 8.63 2.88 2.83
C GLU A 51 7.47 2.45 1.95
N THR A 52 6.90 1.27 2.22
CA THR A 52 5.65 0.85 1.59
C THR A 52 4.53 1.80 2.00
N ASN A 53 3.79 2.30 1.02
CA ASN A 53 2.82 3.39 1.21
C ASN A 53 1.38 2.86 1.12
N ASP A 54 0.81 2.48 2.26
CA ASP A 54 -0.57 2.04 2.37
C ASP A 54 -1.58 3.16 2.06
N ARG A 55 -1.23 4.43 2.31
CA ARG A 55 -2.09 5.57 1.92
C ARG A 55 -2.24 5.67 0.40
N PHE A 56 -1.19 5.33 -0.35
CA PHE A 56 -1.30 5.24 -1.81
C PHE A 56 -2.30 4.14 -2.20
N ARG A 57 -2.13 2.94 -1.65
CA ARG A 57 -3.03 1.80 -1.87
C ARG A 57 -4.49 2.17 -1.61
N ASP A 58 -4.75 2.67 -0.42
CA ASP A 58 -6.12 2.93 0.05
C ASP A 58 -6.77 4.07 -0.73
N THR A 59 -6.01 5.11 -1.06
CA THR A 59 -6.53 6.22 -1.87
C THR A 59 -6.82 5.78 -3.31
N ALA A 60 -5.92 5.03 -3.95
CA ALA A 60 -6.13 4.53 -5.31
C ALA A 60 -7.33 3.59 -5.39
N ARG A 61 -7.45 2.66 -4.43
CA ARG A 61 -8.59 1.74 -4.35
C ARG A 61 -9.91 2.48 -4.15
N SER A 62 -9.98 3.39 -3.17
CA SER A 62 -11.21 4.17 -2.90
C SER A 62 -11.60 5.07 -4.08
N PHE A 63 -10.64 5.68 -4.75
CA PHE A 63 -10.90 6.53 -5.91
C PHE A 63 -11.53 5.72 -7.06
N TRP A 64 -10.91 4.59 -7.44
CA TRP A 64 -11.41 3.75 -8.54
C TRP A 64 -12.67 2.95 -8.17
N ARG A 65 -12.92 2.74 -6.89
CA ARG A 65 -14.21 2.22 -6.41
C ARG A 65 -15.35 3.23 -6.56
N GLY A 66 -15.05 4.52 -6.68
CA GLY A 66 -16.03 5.60 -6.84
C GLY A 66 -16.44 6.28 -5.54
N ASP A 67 -15.66 6.18 -4.48
CA ASP A 67 -15.91 6.86 -3.21
C ASP A 67 -15.84 8.38 -3.40
N THR A 68 -16.82 9.08 -2.81
CA THR A 68 -16.90 10.55 -2.95
C THR A 68 -15.74 11.26 -2.23
N GLY A 69 -15.35 12.44 -2.74
CA GLY A 69 -14.36 13.31 -2.09
C GLY A 69 -12.90 12.86 -2.19
N ARG A 70 -12.56 11.87 -3.04
CA ARG A 70 -11.21 11.30 -3.13
C ARG A 70 -10.26 11.99 -4.11
N MET A 71 -10.74 12.95 -4.91
CA MET A 71 -9.95 13.57 -5.97
C MET A 71 -8.67 14.27 -5.46
N ALA A 72 -8.76 15.05 -4.40
CA ALA A 72 -7.61 15.79 -3.86
C ALA A 72 -6.56 14.85 -3.28
N ASP A 73 -6.98 13.83 -2.51
CA ASP A 73 -6.09 12.80 -1.98
C ASP A 73 -5.43 12.03 -3.13
N PHE A 74 -6.21 11.64 -4.15
CA PHE A 74 -5.71 10.91 -5.30
C PHE A 74 -4.65 11.72 -6.06
N ALA A 75 -4.89 13.00 -6.32
CA ALA A 75 -3.90 13.89 -6.93
C ALA A 75 -2.60 13.96 -6.10
N THR A 76 -2.73 14.04 -4.76
CA THR A 76 -1.57 14.04 -3.84
C THR A 76 -0.77 12.74 -3.94
N ARG A 77 -1.46 11.58 -4.05
CA ARG A 77 -0.80 10.27 -4.23
C ARG A 77 -0.06 10.19 -5.57
N LEU A 78 -0.69 10.62 -6.66
CA LEU A 78 -0.06 10.64 -7.99
C LEU A 78 1.22 11.49 -8.03
N LEU A 79 1.25 12.58 -7.27
CA LEU A 79 2.37 13.53 -7.21
C LEU A 79 3.42 13.17 -6.13
N GLY A 80 3.46 11.92 -5.68
CA GLY A 80 4.52 11.38 -4.83
C GLY A 80 4.30 11.57 -3.34
N SER A 81 3.04 11.66 -2.89
CA SER A 81 2.68 11.66 -1.45
C SER A 81 3.47 12.65 -0.61
N ARG A 82 3.55 13.92 -1.04
CA ARG A 82 4.38 14.95 -0.40
C ARG A 82 3.94 15.38 0.99
N ASP A 83 2.73 15.08 1.37
CA ASP A 83 2.19 15.19 2.73
C ASP A 83 2.83 14.16 3.69
N VAL A 84 3.32 13.03 3.15
CA VAL A 84 3.99 11.96 3.89
C VAL A 84 5.51 12.06 3.74
N PHE A 85 5.99 12.33 2.53
CA PHE A 85 7.40 12.40 2.17
C PHE A 85 7.79 13.83 1.75
N PRO A 86 8.05 14.74 2.71
CA PRO A 86 8.34 16.15 2.44
C PRO A 86 9.59 16.32 1.57
N LYS A 87 9.50 17.25 0.60
CA LYS A 87 10.54 17.52 -0.39
C LYS A 87 11.88 17.97 0.22
N SER A 88 11.83 18.56 1.40
CA SER A 88 13.00 19.13 2.10
C SER A 88 14.06 18.10 2.49
N TYR A 89 13.65 16.83 2.69
CA TYR A 89 14.57 15.78 3.14
C TYR A 89 14.26 14.38 2.59
N ARG A 90 13.21 14.23 1.77
CA ARG A 90 12.83 12.92 1.22
C ARG A 90 12.72 12.97 -0.30
N SER A 91 13.26 11.95 -0.96
CA SER A 91 13.03 11.73 -2.40
C SER A 91 11.57 11.34 -2.66
N ILE A 92 11.05 11.63 -3.86
CA ILE A 92 9.78 11.07 -4.34
C ILE A 92 9.81 9.53 -4.37
N HIS A 93 11.00 8.96 -4.61
CA HIS A 93 11.20 7.52 -4.65
C HIS A 93 11.26 6.87 -3.25
N ALA A 94 11.12 7.64 -2.18
CA ALA A 94 10.95 7.10 -0.83
C ALA A 94 9.62 6.35 -0.69
N SER A 95 8.58 6.79 -1.41
CA SER A 95 7.30 6.09 -1.46
C SER A 95 7.39 4.85 -2.34
N VAL A 96 7.22 3.67 -1.77
CA VAL A 96 6.98 2.41 -2.49
C VAL A 96 5.49 2.24 -2.64
N ASN A 97 4.99 2.54 -3.83
CA ASN A 97 3.57 2.51 -4.15
C ASN A 97 3.14 1.10 -4.51
N PHE A 98 1.99 0.65 -4.03
CA PHE A 98 1.43 -0.66 -4.36
C PHE A 98 -0.11 -0.61 -4.41
N ILE A 99 -0.71 -1.55 -5.12
CA ILE A 99 -2.17 -1.73 -5.18
C ILE A 99 -2.58 -2.97 -4.40
N CYS A 100 -1.88 -4.08 -4.58
CA CYS A 100 -2.08 -5.33 -3.85
C CYS A 100 -0.87 -5.63 -2.98
N TYR A 101 -1.07 -6.38 -1.91
CA TYR A 101 -0.01 -6.78 -0.97
C TYR A 101 -0.30 -8.18 -0.43
N HIS A 102 0.70 -8.81 0.20
CA HIS A 102 0.64 -10.22 0.61
C HIS A 102 -0.47 -10.56 1.64
N ASP A 103 -0.97 -9.56 2.38
CA ASP A 103 -1.97 -9.73 3.43
C ASP A 103 -3.41 -9.43 3.00
N GLY A 104 -3.62 -9.07 1.74
CA GLY A 104 -4.90 -8.65 1.22
C GLY A 104 -5.30 -9.34 -0.09
N PHE A 105 -6.30 -8.78 -0.74
CA PHE A 105 -6.84 -9.28 -2.00
C PHE A 105 -5.82 -9.21 -3.14
N THR A 106 -5.86 -10.24 -3.99
CA THR A 106 -5.26 -10.17 -5.33
C THR A 106 -5.95 -9.09 -6.16
N LEU A 107 -5.36 -8.71 -7.30
CA LEU A 107 -5.98 -7.74 -8.20
C LEU A 107 -7.32 -8.24 -8.76
N GLU A 108 -7.49 -9.55 -8.95
CA GLU A 108 -8.75 -10.15 -9.38
C GLU A 108 -9.79 -10.07 -8.27
N ASP A 109 -9.44 -10.44 -7.05
CA ASP A 109 -10.37 -10.43 -5.92
C ASP A 109 -10.80 -8.99 -5.57
N LEU A 110 -9.89 -8.02 -5.72
CA LEU A 110 -10.15 -6.61 -5.47
C LEU A 110 -11.29 -6.04 -6.32
N VAL A 111 -11.51 -6.58 -7.50
CA VAL A 111 -12.59 -6.18 -8.41
C VAL A 111 -13.74 -7.17 -8.48
N SER A 112 -13.69 -8.25 -7.70
CA SER A 112 -14.66 -9.35 -7.77
C SER A 112 -15.41 -9.60 -6.47
N TYR A 113 -14.89 -9.13 -5.34
CA TYR A 113 -15.46 -9.38 -4.02
C TYR A 113 -15.60 -8.10 -3.21
N ASN A 114 -16.73 -7.94 -2.52
CA ASN A 114 -16.89 -6.89 -1.51
C ASN A 114 -16.32 -7.31 -0.16
N GLN A 115 -16.31 -8.61 0.13
CA GLN A 115 -15.86 -9.16 1.40
C GLN A 115 -14.91 -10.33 1.17
N ARG A 116 -14.05 -10.62 2.14
CA ARG A 116 -13.15 -11.77 2.06
C ARG A 116 -13.91 -13.09 2.20
N HIS A 117 -13.41 -14.11 1.53
CA HIS A 117 -13.95 -15.45 1.42
C HIS A 117 -12.86 -16.49 1.74
N ASN A 118 -12.33 -16.45 2.96
CA ASN A 118 -11.21 -17.27 3.40
C ASN A 118 -11.67 -18.48 4.27
N GLN A 119 -12.94 -18.89 4.19
CA GLN A 119 -13.49 -20.01 4.98
C GLN A 119 -12.70 -21.31 4.77
N ALA A 120 -12.17 -21.53 3.56
CA ALA A 120 -11.38 -22.71 3.22
C ALA A 120 -10.05 -22.82 4.02
N ASN A 121 -9.58 -21.71 4.60
CA ASN A 121 -8.36 -21.68 5.41
C ASN A 121 -8.58 -22.20 6.84
N ALA A 122 -9.83 -22.56 7.22
CA ALA A 122 -10.21 -23.05 8.54
C ALA A 122 -9.93 -22.09 9.72
N GLU A 123 -9.81 -20.78 9.43
CA GLU A 123 -9.61 -19.71 10.41
C GLU A 123 -10.87 -18.87 10.64
N GLU A 124 -12.04 -19.43 10.40
CA GLU A 124 -13.35 -18.78 10.54
C GLU A 124 -13.46 -17.44 9.75
N ASN A 125 -12.82 -17.37 8.59
CA ASN A 125 -12.73 -16.17 7.75
C ASN A 125 -12.10 -14.95 8.46
N ARG A 126 -11.25 -15.18 9.48
CA ARG A 126 -10.60 -14.11 10.25
C ARG A 126 -9.24 -13.72 9.69
N ASP A 127 -8.59 -14.60 8.96
CA ASP A 127 -7.29 -14.40 8.36
C ASP A 127 -7.33 -13.38 7.20
N GLY A 128 -6.17 -12.80 6.91
CA GLY A 128 -6.00 -11.78 5.89
C GLY A 128 -6.63 -10.42 6.24
N HIS A 129 -6.34 -9.42 5.42
CA HIS A 129 -6.79 -8.05 5.64
C HIS A 129 -8.32 -7.92 5.49
N GLY A 130 -9.01 -7.39 6.50
CA GLY A 130 -10.47 -7.26 6.50
C GLY A 130 -11.03 -6.04 5.77
N HIS A 131 -10.20 -5.03 5.48
CA HIS A 131 -10.61 -3.77 4.89
C HIS A 131 -9.90 -3.55 3.54
N ASN A 132 -10.37 -4.28 2.51
CA ASN A 132 -9.70 -4.30 1.20
C ASN A 132 -10.06 -3.11 0.29
N LEU A 133 -11.08 -2.31 0.61
CA LEU A 133 -11.59 -1.23 -0.25
C LEU A 133 -11.93 -1.73 -1.67
N SER A 134 -12.44 -2.94 -1.75
CA SER A 134 -12.77 -3.68 -2.98
C SER A 134 -14.19 -3.40 -3.45
N ALA A 135 -14.52 -3.82 -4.66
CA ALA A 135 -15.88 -3.78 -5.20
C ALA A 135 -16.14 -4.93 -6.17
N ASN A 136 -17.30 -5.60 -6.05
CA ASN A 136 -17.67 -6.70 -6.92
C ASN A 136 -18.30 -6.29 -8.26
N TYR A 137 -18.63 -5.01 -8.40
CA TYR A 137 -19.29 -4.40 -9.58
C TYR A 137 -20.61 -5.05 -9.97
N GLY A 138 -21.33 -5.61 -9.00
CA GLY A 138 -22.70 -6.10 -9.18
C GLY A 138 -22.93 -7.56 -8.78
N ILE A 139 -21.93 -8.43 -8.86
CA ILE A 139 -22.02 -9.85 -8.47
C ILE A 139 -20.80 -10.24 -7.66
N GLU A 140 -21.01 -10.86 -6.51
CA GLU A 140 -19.95 -11.37 -5.66
C GLU A 140 -19.29 -12.61 -6.29
N GLY A 141 -17.96 -12.54 -6.51
CA GLY A 141 -17.20 -13.64 -7.11
C GLY A 141 -17.30 -13.76 -8.63
N PRO A 142 -16.96 -14.92 -9.20
CA PRO A 142 -16.96 -15.16 -10.64
C PRO A 142 -18.34 -15.00 -11.27
N THR A 143 -18.41 -14.46 -12.48
CA THR A 143 -19.65 -14.27 -13.23
C THR A 143 -19.43 -14.43 -14.73
N ALA A 144 -20.49 -14.86 -15.45
CA ALA A 144 -20.54 -14.88 -16.90
C ALA A 144 -21.09 -13.57 -17.51
N ASP A 145 -21.51 -12.59 -16.68
CA ASP A 145 -22.02 -11.30 -17.20
C ASP A 145 -20.87 -10.51 -17.84
N LEU A 146 -21.00 -10.30 -19.15
CA LEU A 146 -19.96 -9.63 -19.96
C LEU A 146 -19.79 -8.15 -19.57
N ARG A 147 -20.85 -7.47 -19.11
CA ARG A 147 -20.77 -6.04 -18.73
C ARG A 147 -19.99 -5.90 -17.41
N ILE A 148 -20.25 -6.78 -16.44
CA ILE A 148 -19.52 -6.82 -15.18
C ILE A 148 -18.06 -7.16 -15.43
N ASN A 149 -17.79 -8.20 -16.23
CA ASN A 149 -16.42 -8.58 -16.57
C ASN A 149 -15.66 -7.46 -17.31
N HIS A 150 -16.33 -6.75 -18.24
CA HIS A 150 -15.72 -5.59 -18.90
C HIS A 150 -15.36 -4.49 -17.90
N MET A 151 -16.24 -4.15 -16.97
CA MET A 151 -15.98 -3.17 -15.90
C MET A 151 -14.82 -3.60 -15.03
N ARG A 152 -14.78 -4.85 -14.57
CA ARG A 152 -13.67 -5.39 -13.76
C ARG A 152 -12.33 -5.27 -14.50
N GLN A 153 -12.28 -5.64 -15.78
CA GLN A 153 -11.07 -5.51 -16.58
C GLN A 153 -10.64 -4.05 -16.75
N GLN A 154 -11.59 -3.14 -16.92
CA GLN A 154 -11.30 -1.70 -16.96
C GLN A 154 -10.69 -1.22 -15.64
N GLN A 155 -11.26 -1.59 -14.51
CA GLN A 155 -10.76 -1.17 -13.20
C GLN A 155 -9.38 -1.75 -12.88
N LYS A 156 -9.10 -3.01 -13.25
CA LYS A 156 -7.75 -3.58 -13.13
C LYS A 156 -6.73 -2.74 -13.92
N ARG A 157 -7.05 -2.37 -15.17
CA ARG A 157 -6.17 -1.49 -15.97
C ARG A 157 -5.99 -0.12 -15.34
N ASN A 158 -7.05 0.48 -14.81
CA ASN A 158 -7.00 1.79 -14.14
C ASN A 158 -6.08 1.76 -12.92
N LEU A 159 -6.19 0.73 -12.07
CA LEU A 159 -5.36 0.55 -10.88
C LEU A 159 -3.88 0.36 -11.25
N ILE A 160 -3.58 -0.49 -12.22
CA ILE A 160 -2.20 -0.72 -12.68
C ILE A 160 -1.63 0.54 -13.36
N ALA A 161 -2.40 1.20 -14.22
CA ALA A 161 -1.96 2.46 -14.84
C ALA A 161 -1.66 3.54 -13.79
N THR A 162 -2.52 3.66 -12.76
CA THR A 162 -2.29 4.57 -11.63
C THR A 162 -0.96 4.25 -10.94
N LEU A 163 -0.70 2.98 -10.65
CA LEU A 163 0.54 2.55 -10.01
C LEU A 163 1.78 2.91 -10.85
N LEU A 164 1.75 2.61 -12.15
CA LEU A 164 2.91 2.77 -13.03
C LEU A 164 3.17 4.23 -13.44
N LEU A 165 2.13 5.07 -13.50
CA LEU A 165 2.23 6.47 -13.93
C LEU A 165 2.38 7.45 -12.77
N SER A 166 2.20 7.02 -11.52
CA SER A 166 2.40 7.87 -10.34
C SER A 166 3.88 8.06 -10.02
N GLN A 167 4.19 9.20 -9.40
CA GLN A 167 5.52 9.43 -8.84
C GLN A 167 5.75 8.55 -7.61
N GLY A 168 6.92 7.92 -7.55
CA GLY A 168 7.30 6.97 -6.50
C GLY A 168 8.03 5.76 -7.09
N THR A 169 8.14 4.71 -6.30
CA THR A 169 8.67 3.40 -6.73
C THR A 169 7.49 2.43 -6.84
N PRO A 170 7.11 1.96 -8.03
CA PRO A 170 6.04 0.99 -8.16
C PRO A 170 6.47 -0.38 -7.62
N HIS A 171 5.55 -1.05 -6.93
CA HIS A 171 5.69 -2.42 -6.44
C HIS A 171 4.47 -3.23 -6.88
N LEU A 172 4.71 -4.32 -7.63
CA LEU A 172 3.74 -5.28 -8.14
C LEU A 172 3.95 -6.64 -7.48
#